data_89f1999d15acf55356972be90d6b7882
#
_entry.id   89f1999d15acf55356972be90d6b7882
#
_cell.length_a   1.000
_cell.length_b   1.000
_cell.length_c   1.000
_cell.angle_alpha   90.00
_cell.angle_beta   90.00
_cell.angle_gamma   90.00
#
_symmetry.space_group_name_H-M   'P 1'
#
loop_
_entity.id
_entity.type
_entity.pdbx_description
1 polymer ?
#
loop_
_entity_poly.entity_id
_entity_poly.type
_entity_poly.pdbx_seq_one_letter_code
_entity_poly.pdbx_strand_id
1 'polypeptide(L)' 'MINYGGELIRISPKDSKKLEYSKNNGLSWNVRCGGSGNYGEFIDLMDNGKEILATTEKGLFYATNKGLSWNVRKRG' A
#
# COMPACT_ATOMS: atom_id res chain seq x y z
N MET A 1 -5.93 6.35 -2.16
CA MET A 1 -6.58 5.52 -1.13
C MET A 1 -7.48 4.49 -1.79
N ILE A 2 -7.45 3.28 -1.30
CA ILE A 2 -8.26 2.18 -1.83
C ILE A 2 -9.05 1.53 -0.71
N ASN A 3 -10.11 0.80 -1.09
CA ASN A 3 -10.89 -0.03 -0.17
C ASN A 3 -10.67 -1.48 -0.59
N TYR A 4 -10.08 -2.28 0.27
CA TYR A 4 -9.73 -3.66 -0.05
C TYR A 4 -10.05 -4.55 1.15
N GLY A 5 -10.89 -5.55 0.92
CA GLY A 5 -11.23 -6.51 1.97
C GLY A 5 -11.90 -5.89 3.20
N GLY A 6 -12.65 -4.80 3.02
CA GLY A 6 -13.30 -4.11 4.13
C GLY A 6 -12.42 -3.14 4.89
N GLU A 7 -11.20 -2.91 4.41
CA GLU A 7 -10.26 -1.97 5.01
C GLU A 7 -9.92 -0.86 4.03
N LEU A 8 -9.77 0.34 4.54
CA LEU A 8 -9.22 1.44 3.76
C LEU A 8 -7.70 1.39 3.89
N ILE A 9 -7.01 1.57 2.77
CA ILE A 9 -5.54 1.55 2.74
C ILE A 9 -5.09 2.81 2.01
N ARG A 10 -4.13 3.51 2.60
CA ARG A 10 -3.60 4.74 2.01
C ARG A 10 -2.10 4.84 2.20
N ILE A 11 -1.48 5.67 1.37
CA ILE A 11 -0.11 6.09 1.60
C ILE A 11 -0.13 7.09 2.76
N SER A 12 0.76 6.93 3.74
CA SER A 12 0.79 7.82 4.88
C SER A 12 1.03 9.27 4.44
N PRO A 13 0.20 10.21 4.88
CA PRO A 13 0.41 11.61 4.53
C PRO A 13 1.64 12.24 5.19
N LYS A 14 2.20 11.56 6.20
CA LYS A 14 3.39 12.04 6.91
C LYS A 14 4.67 11.42 6.39
N ASP A 15 4.57 10.23 5.79
CA ASP A 15 5.74 9.51 5.31
C ASP A 15 5.33 8.61 4.14
N SER A 16 5.67 9.04 2.94
CA SER A 16 5.27 8.33 1.72
C SER A 16 5.92 6.96 1.58
N LYS A 17 6.83 6.60 2.46
CA LYS A 17 7.41 5.26 2.50
C LYS A 17 6.56 4.28 3.28
N LYS A 18 5.50 4.74 3.93
CA LYS A 18 4.65 3.92 4.78
C LYS A 18 3.23 3.85 4.23
N LEU A 19 2.58 2.73 4.49
CA LEU A 19 1.15 2.56 4.20
C LEU A 19 0.40 2.48 5.51
N GLU A 20 -0.81 3.03 5.52
CA GLU A 20 -1.70 2.98 6.67
C GLU A 20 -3.01 2.33 6.28
N TYR A 21 -3.68 1.74 7.25
CA TYR A 21 -4.97 1.13 7.04
C TYR A 21 -5.96 1.55 8.12
N SER A 22 -7.25 1.50 7.78
CA SER A 22 -8.32 1.78 8.71
C SER A 22 -9.40 0.71 8.58
N LYS A 23 -9.89 0.22 9.71
CA LYS A 23 -11.00 -0.73 9.76
C LYS A 23 -12.32 -0.06 10.13
N ASN A 24 -12.31 1.25 10.34
CA ASN A 24 -13.47 2.00 10.82
C ASN A 24 -13.75 3.23 9.97
N ASN A 25 -13.65 3.08 8.65
CA ASN A 25 -13.97 4.12 7.67
C ASN A 25 -13.11 5.38 7.79
N GLY A 26 -11.86 5.23 8.24
CA GLY A 26 -10.96 6.36 8.31
C GLY A 26 -10.99 7.12 9.63
N LEU A 27 -11.72 6.62 10.63
CA LEU A 27 -11.76 7.25 11.94
C LEU A 27 -10.42 7.13 12.65
N SER A 28 -9.74 6.00 12.49
CA SER A 28 -8.40 5.84 13.00
C SER A 28 -7.56 5.05 12.01
N TRP A 29 -6.26 5.30 12.02
CA TRP A 29 -5.31 4.70 11.07
C TRP A 29 -4.15 4.06 11.79
N ASN A 30 -3.75 2.90 11.29
CA ASN A 30 -2.59 2.17 11.81
C ASN A 30 -1.63 1.90 10.67
N VAL A 31 -0.36 1.72 10.99
CA VAL A 31 0.65 1.41 9.98
C VAL A 31 0.46 -0.03 9.49
N ARG A 32 0.33 -0.20 8.18
CA ARG A 32 0.24 -1.51 7.55
C ARG A 32 1.61 -1.97 7.06
N CYS A 33 2.36 -1.06 6.44
CA CYS A 33 3.69 -1.33 5.93
C CYS A 33 4.62 -0.24 6.45
N GLY A 34 5.66 -0.63 7.15
CA GLY A 34 6.54 0.31 7.85
C GLY A 34 7.59 0.96 6.97
N GLY A 35 7.55 0.71 5.67
CA GLY A 35 8.56 1.22 4.76
C GLY A 35 9.72 0.24 4.60
N SER A 36 10.30 0.26 3.42
CA SER A 36 11.41 -0.63 3.11
C SER A 36 12.23 0.02 2.00
N GLY A 37 13.54 -0.12 2.07
CA GLY A 37 14.42 0.30 1.00
C GLY A 37 14.15 -0.45 -0.31
N ASN A 38 13.44 -1.57 -0.27
CA ASN A 38 13.10 -2.33 -1.46
C ASN A 38 12.04 -1.64 -2.31
N TYR A 39 11.15 -0.86 -1.69
CA TYR A 39 10.04 -0.22 -2.40
C TYR A 39 10.33 1.25 -2.68
N GLY A 40 11.06 1.92 -1.81
CA GLY A 40 11.20 3.36 -1.85
C GLY A 40 9.90 4.04 -1.44
N GLU A 41 9.60 5.17 -2.05
CA GLU A 41 8.38 5.91 -1.75
C GLU A 41 7.22 5.39 -2.58
N PHE A 42 6.06 5.23 -1.96
CA PHE A 42 4.84 4.87 -2.66
C PHE A 42 4.29 6.10 -3.36
N ILE A 43 3.90 5.94 -4.62
CA ILE A 43 3.37 7.03 -5.44
C ILE A 43 1.86 6.90 -5.57
N ASP A 44 1.37 5.68 -5.77
CA ASP A 44 -0.05 5.44 -6.00
C ASP A 44 -0.42 4.03 -5.56
N LEU A 45 -1.69 3.85 -5.23
CA LEU A 45 -2.26 2.55 -4.88
C LEU A 45 -3.47 2.27 -5.76
N MET A 46 -3.63 1.01 -6.14
CA MET A 46 -4.73 0.57 -6.96
C MET A 46 -5.08 -0.86 -6.55
N ASP A 47 -6.35 -1.25 -6.63
CA ASP A 47 -6.70 -2.64 -6.43
C ASP A 47 -7.40 -3.17 -7.69
N ASN A 48 -7.18 -4.45 -7.98
CA ASN A 48 -7.82 -5.12 -9.12
C ASN A 48 -8.80 -6.20 -8.69
N GLY A 49 -9.23 -6.16 -7.43
CA GLY A 49 -10.16 -7.12 -6.86
C GLY A 49 -9.48 -8.35 -6.24
N LYS A 50 -8.30 -8.70 -6.68
CA LYS A 50 -7.54 -9.85 -6.18
C LYS A 50 -6.28 -9.45 -5.45
N GLU A 51 -5.70 -8.35 -5.84
CA GLU A 51 -4.44 -7.88 -5.28
C GLU A 51 -4.43 -6.36 -5.23
N ILE A 52 -3.59 -5.83 -4.38
CA ILE A 52 -3.31 -4.41 -4.33
C ILE A 52 -2.07 -4.16 -5.16
N LEU A 53 -2.12 -3.16 -6.02
CA LEU A 53 -0.98 -2.73 -6.81
C LEU A 53 -0.45 -1.42 -6.26
N ALA A 54 0.85 -1.31 -6.15
CA ALA A 54 1.48 -0.07 -5.69
C ALA A 54 2.52 0.38 -6.70
N THR A 55 2.38 1.61 -7.16
CA THR A 55 3.41 2.27 -7.94
C THR A 55 4.37 2.92 -6.97
N THR A 56 5.66 2.63 -7.11
CA THR A 56 6.70 3.18 -6.25
C THR A 56 7.84 3.75 -7.10
N GLU A 57 8.77 4.43 -6.45
CA GLU A 57 9.98 4.91 -7.12
C GLU A 57 10.77 3.79 -7.79
N LYS A 58 10.66 2.57 -7.27
CA LYS A 58 11.45 1.44 -7.73
C LYS A 58 10.68 0.49 -8.64
N GLY A 59 9.46 0.83 -9.00
CA GLY A 59 8.68 0.05 -9.94
C GLY A 59 7.29 -0.26 -9.42
N LEU A 60 6.67 -1.25 -10.04
CA LEU A 60 5.32 -1.69 -9.69
C LEU A 60 5.39 -2.93 -8.81
N PHE A 61 4.73 -2.87 -7.68
CA PHE A 61 4.67 -3.96 -6.71
C PHE A 61 3.23 -4.41 -6.52
N TYR A 62 3.04 -5.62 -6.02
CA TYR A 62 1.72 -6.13 -5.72
C TYR A 62 1.71 -6.87 -4.39
N ALA A 63 0.55 -6.93 -3.76
CA ALA A 63 0.33 -7.66 -2.52
C ALA A 63 -0.99 -8.40 -2.58
N THR A 64 -1.00 -9.64 -2.12
CA THR A 64 -2.22 -10.46 -2.06
C THR A 64 -2.76 -10.57 -0.64
N ASN A 65 -2.04 -10.06 0.34
CA ASN A 65 -2.34 -10.17 1.76
C ASN A 65 -2.64 -8.81 2.39
N LYS A 66 -3.41 -7.98 1.70
CA LYS A 66 -3.88 -6.67 2.17
C LYS A 66 -2.75 -5.66 2.38
N GLY A 67 -1.64 -5.85 1.68
CA GLY A 67 -0.52 -4.92 1.76
C GLY A 67 0.48 -5.23 2.86
N LEU A 68 0.40 -6.42 3.49
CA LEU A 68 1.35 -6.80 4.53
C LEU A 68 2.74 -7.07 3.97
N SER A 69 2.81 -7.71 2.81
CA SER A 69 4.07 -7.91 2.13
C SER A 69 3.90 -7.68 0.64
N TRP A 70 4.96 -7.25 -0.01
CA TRP A 70 4.92 -6.81 -1.39
C TRP A 70 5.92 -7.59 -2.23
N ASN A 71 5.52 -7.90 -3.46
CA ASN A 71 6.38 -8.55 -4.44
C ASN A 71 6.52 -7.65 -5.65
N VAL A 72 7.62 -7.79 -6.36
CA VAL A 72 7.85 -7.01 -7.57
C VAL A 72 6.96 -7.53 -8.69
N ARG A 73 6.17 -6.65 -9.30
CA ARG A 73 5.43 -6.95 -10.51
C ARG A 73 6.21 -6.52 -11.73
N LYS A 74 6.79 -5.32 -11.69
CA LYS A 74 7.57 -4.76 -12.77
C LYS A 74 8.56 -3.76 -12.22
N ARG A 75 9.81 -3.92 -12.53
CA ARG A 75 10.83 -2.95 -12.16
C ARG A 75 10.85 -1.82 -13.19
N GLY A 76 10.72 -0.62 -12.69
CA GLY A 76 10.71 0.55 -13.55
C GLY A 76 12.05 1.19 -13.70
#